data_0fa3f201567023eaae21c54184f70e62
#
_entry.id   0fa3f201567023eaae21c54184f70e62
#
_cell.length_a   1.000
_cell.length_b   1.000
_cell.length_c   1.000
_cell.angle_alpha   90.00
_cell.angle_beta   90.00
_cell.angle_gamma   90.00
#
_symmetry.space_group_name_H-M   'P 1'
#
loop_
_entity.id
_entity.type
_entity.pdbx_description
1 polymer ?
#
loop_
_entity_poly.entity_id
_entity_poly.type
_entity_poly.pdbx_seq_one_letter_code
_entity_poly.pdbx_strand_id
1 'polypeptide(L)'
;MSEHTPIAVIGMGCRLPGGASSPEKLWEMLAEGRSGWGEVPAERWNWKSFYHPHNEAKESLNSKSGYFLDQDIGAFDAKFFNIASYEAHAMDPQQRILLETTYEALENAGVSLDSIKGSNTCVYVGLYARDYDRMGFKDLPQITKLHITGTGEAVVSNRISYLFDLKGASVTVDTGCVCKHSFPSRKSSPVLLTSSFG
;
A
#
# COMPACT_ATOMS: atom_id res chain seq x y z
N MET A 1 -14.02 34.14 -9.64
CA MET A 1 -14.12 33.11 -8.56
C MET A 1 -14.14 31.78 -9.25
N SER A 2 -13.17 30.90 -9.02
CA SER A 2 -13.20 29.56 -9.60
C SER A 2 -14.31 28.77 -8.91
N GLU A 3 -15.34 28.37 -9.64
CA GLU A 3 -16.32 27.42 -9.14
C GLU A 3 -15.60 26.12 -8.79
N HIS A 4 -15.50 25.83 -7.50
CA HIS A 4 -14.99 24.55 -7.03
C HIS A 4 -16.05 23.48 -7.33
N THR A 5 -15.81 22.65 -8.33
CA THR A 5 -16.64 21.47 -8.56
C THR A 5 -16.52 20.53 -7.34
N PRO A 6 -17.63 20.18 -6.69
CA PRO A 6 -17.57 19.26 -5.55
C PRO A 6 -17.06 17.89 -5.99
N ILE A 7 -16.23 17.27 -5.14
CA ILE A 7 -15.67 15.93 -5.34
C ILE A 7 -16.28 15.02 -4.29
N ALA A 8 -16.86 13.89 -4.71
CA ALA A 8 -17.40 12.88 -3.80
C ALA A 8 -16.39 11.74 -3.64
N VAL A 9 -16.19 11.28 -2.40
CA VAL A 9 -15.57 10.01 -2.09
C VAL A 9 -16.67 8.96 -2.10
N ILE A 10 -16.64 8.03 -3.04
CA ILE A 10 -17.70 7.04 -3.25
C ILE A 10 -17.37 5.67 -2.67
N GLY A 11 -16.10 5.38 -2.39
CA GLY A 11 -15.66 4.12 -1.80
C GLY A 11 -14.33 4.27 -1.07
N MET A 12 -14.15 3.45 -0.05
CA MET A 12 -12.94 3.45 0.80
C MET A 12 -12.55 2.01 1.14
N GLY A 13 -11.24 1.77 1.19
CA GLY A 13 -10.64 0.55 1.72
C GLY A 13 -9.40 0.91 2.53
N CYS A 14 -9.06 0.11 3.52
CA CYS A 14 -7.85 0.34 4.31
C CYS A 14 -7.26 -0.95 4.89
N ARG A 15 -5.95 -0.90 5.12
CA ARG A 15 -5.18 -1.87 5.90
C ARG A 15 -4.29 -1.08 6.84
N LEU A 16 -4.68 -1.01 8.10
CA LEU A 16 -3.99 -0.22 9.12
C LEU A 16 -3.72 -1.08 10.37
N PRO A 17 -2.69 -0.72 11.16
CA PRO A 17 -2.39 -1.40 12.43
C PRO A 17 -3.55 -1.38 13.43
N GLY A 18 -3.51 -2.30 14.41
CA GLY A 18 -4.52 -2.37 15.47
C GLY A 18 -5.84 -2.99 15.04
N GLY A 19 -5.80 -3.87 14.03
CA GLY A 19 -6.97 -4.57 13.51
C GLY A 19 -7.87 -3.75 12.61
N ALA A 20 -7.47 -2.50 12.26
CA ALA A 20 -8.25 -1.61 11.40
C ALA A 20 -8.14 -2.02 9.92
N SER A 21 -8.73 -3.15 9.56
CA SER A 21 -8.74 -3.74 8.22
C SER A 21 -9.92 -3.31 7.35
N SER A 22 -10.78 -2.42 7.84
CA SER A 22 -11.85 -1.78 7.06
C SER A 22 -12.13 -0.38 7.61
N PRO A 23 -12.82 0.49 6.85
CA PRO A 23 -13.22 1.82 7.34
C PRO A 23 -14.03 1.77 8.64
N GLU A 24 -14.93 0.80 8.79
CA GLU A 24 -15.73 0.61 9.99
C GLU A 24 -14.87 0.28 11.20
N LYS A 25 -13.95 -0.68 11.05
CA LYS A 25 -13.02 -1.06 12.13
C LYS A 25 -12.06 0.08 12.49
N LEU A 26 -11.65 0.88 11.51
CA LEU A 26 -10.88 2.10 11.78
C LEU A 26 -11.69 3.07 12.63
N TRP A 27 -12.96 3.29 12.28
CA TRP A 27 -13.85 4.15 13.05
C TRP A 27 -14.05 3.64 14.49
N GLU A 28 -14.30 2.35 14.66
CA GLU A 28 -14.42 1.73 16.00
C GLU A 28 -13.15 1.94 16.82
N MET A 29 -11.97 1.67 16.23
CA MET A 29 -10.69 1.87 16.91
C MET A 29 -10.49 3.32 17.36
N LEU A 30 -10.85 4.30 16.53
CA LEU A 30 -10.73 5.71 16.84
C LEU A 30 -11.76 6.15 17.88
N ALA A 31 -13.00 5.69 17.78
CA ALA A 31 -14.07 6.01 18.73
C ALA A 31 -13.78 5.47 20.13
N GLU A 32 -13.15 4.31 20.23
CA GLU A 32 -12.72 3.70 21.49
C GLU A 32 -11.39 4.24 22.02
N GLY A 33 -10.71 5.12 21.28
CA GLY A 33 -9.41 5.65 21.67
C GLY A 33 -8.30 4.60 21.69
N ARG A 34 -8.46 3.49 20.94
CA ARG A 34 -7.44 2.44 20.84
C ARG A 34 -6.28 2.87 19.96
N SER A 35 -5.11 2.32 20.22
CA SER A 35 -3.90 2.53 19.43
C SER A 35 -3.41 1.20 18.86
N GLY A 36 -2.95 1.22 17.61
CA GLY A 36 -2.24 0.10 16.98
C GLY A 36 -0.75 0.04 17.32
N TRP A 37 -0.27 0.88 18.24
CA TRP A 37 1.11 0.85 18.69
C TRP A 37 1.39 -0.42 19.49
N GLY A 38 2.40 -1.19 19.10
CA GLY A 38 2.75 -2.44 19.75
C GLY A 38 4.23 -2.78 19.62
N GLU A 39 4.65 -3.84 20.32
CA GLU A 39 6.00 -4.38 20.20
C GLU A 39 6.20 -4.96 18.79
N VAL A 40 7.43 -4.92 18.28
CA VAL A 40 7.77 -5.52 16.97
C VAL A 40 7.43 -7.01 17.00
N PRO A 41 6.55 -7.51 16.12
CA PRO A 41 6.21 -8.92 16.07
C PRO A 41 7.45 -9.78 15.75
N ALA A 42 7.57 -10.93 16.41
CA ALA A 42 8.74 -11.80 16.27
C ALA A 42 8.94 -12.30 14.83
N GLU A 43 7.83 -12.48 14.09
CA GLU A 43 7.82 -12.89 12.68
C GLU A 43 8.31 -11.79 11.73
N ARG A 44 8.34 -10.54 12.17
CA ARG A 44 8.87 -9.43 11.37
C ARG A 44 10.39 -9.37 11.44
N TRP A 45 10.93 -9.33 12.63
CA TRP A 45 12.38 -9.40 12.87
C TRP A 45 12.70 -9.51 14.35
N ASN A 46 13.87 -10.06 14.65
CA ASN A 46 14.34 -10.21 16.03
C ASN A 46 14.95 -8.90 16.55
N TRP A 47 14.10 -7.96 16.95
CA TRP A 47 14.53 -6.66 17.46
C TRP A 47 15.40 -6.77 18.73
N LYS A 48 15.24 -7.84 19.54
CA LYS A 48 16.00 -8.04 20.79
C LYS A 48 17.50 -8.14 20.57
N SER A 49 17.91 -8.65 19.40
CA SER A 49 19.34 -8.74 19.04
C SER A 49 19.98 -7.40 18.69
N PHE A 50 19.18 -6.38 18.43
CA PHE A 50 19.65 -5.05 18.00
C PHE A 50 19.27 -3.96 19.01
N TYR A 51 18.50 -4.28 20.03
CA TYR A 51 18.00 -3.28 20.98
C TYR A 51 19.08 -2.85 21.96
N HIS A 52 19.22 -1.53 22.11
CA HIS A 52 19.99 -0.90 23.16
C HIS A 52 19.27 0.34 23.69
N PRO A 53 19.14 0.54 25.00
CA PRO A 53 18.39 1.67 25.56
C PRO A 53 19.00 3.05 25.27
N HIS A 54 20.30 3.11 24.96
CA HIS A 54 20.99 4.35 24.65
C HIS A 54 21.11 4.57 23.14
N ASN A 55 20.67 5.74 22.67
CA ASN A 55 20.68 6.11 21.25
C ASN A 55 22.08 6.19 20.62
N GLU A 56 23.12 6.34 21.44
CA GLU A 56 24.51 6.51 20.98
C GLU A 56 25.23 5.19 20.73
N ALA A 57 24.61 4.07 21.09
CA ALA A 57 25.20 2.75 20.83
C ALA A 57 25.21 2.47 19.33
N LYS A 58 26.40 2.21 18.79
CA LYS A 58 26.56 1.92 17.35
C LYS A 58 25.88 0.58 17.01
N GLU A 59 25.35 0.49 15.78
CA GLU A 59 24.73 -0.72 15.23
C GLU A 59 23.57 -1.25 16.07
N SER A 60 22.90 -0.37 16.82
CA SER A 60 21.77 -0.72 17.66
C SER A 60 20.55 0.16 17.39
N LEU A 61 19.41 -0.28 17.86
CA LEU A 61 18.13 0.42 17.81
C LEU A 61 17.62 0.63 19.23
N ASN A 62 17.11 1.80 19.53
CA ASN A 62 16.48 2.11 20.80
C ASN A 62 14.96 1.96 20.79
N SER A 63 14.38 1.70 19.63
CA SER A 63 12.95 1.43 19.47
C SER A 63 12.67 -0.06 19.41
N LYS A 64 11.73 -0.53 20.20
CA LYS A 64 11.25 -1.92 20.25
C LYS A 64 9.79 -2.04 19.82
N SER A 65 9.18 -0.94 19.43
CA SER A 65 7.75 -0.88 19.13
C SER A 65 7.49 0.00 17.91
N GLY A 66 6.35 -0.21 17.28
CA GLY A 66 5.90 0.52 16.10
C GLY A 66 4.45 0.20 15.78
N TYR A 67 4.05 0.58 14.58
CA TYR A 67 2.73 0.27 14.02
C TYR A 67 2.88 -0.86 13.00
N PHE A 68 2.40 -2.04 13.32
CA PHE A 68 2.50 -3.23 12.45
C PHE A 68 1.10 -3.71 12.06
N LEU A 69 0.96 -4.16 10.83
CA LEU A 69 -0.25 -4.84 10.39
C LEU A 69 -0.36 -6.19 11.10
N ASP A 70 -1.55 -6.52 11.60
CA ASP A 70 -1.83 -7.76 12.32
C ASP A 70 -2.00 -8.96 11.37
N GLN A 71 -2.18 -8.70 10.08
CA GLN A 71 -2.32 -9.74 9.06
C GLN A 71 -0.95 -10.20 8.55
N ASP A 72 -0.90 -11.44 8.05
CA ASP A 72 0.26 -11.94 7.32
C ASP A 72 0.42 -11.17 6.00
N ILE A 73 1.47 -10.35 5.90
CA ILE A 73 1.79 -9.59 4.68
C ILE A 73 2.27 -10.50 3.54
N GLY A 74 2.57 -11.77 3.82
CA GLY A 74 2.86 -12.78 2.80
C GLY A 74 1.60 -13.33 2.12
N ALA A 75 0.47 -13.28 2.82
CA ALA A 75 -0.80 -13.73 2.28
C ALA A 75 -1.29 -12.81 1.15
N PHE A 76 -1.64 -13.40 0.00
CA PHE A 76 -2.16 -12.69 -1.16
C PHE A 76 -2.90 -13.66 -2.07
N ASP A 77 -4.12 -13.34 -2.47
CA ASP A 77 -4.86 -14.16 -3.43
C ASP A 77 -4.41 -13.88 -4.87
N ALA A 78 -3.23 -14.38 -5.21
CA ALA A 78 -2.64 -14.23 -6.54
C ALA A 78 -3.55 -14.78 -7.65
N LYS A 79 -4.30 -15.85 -7.36
CA LYS A 79 -5.19 -16.48 -8.32
C LYS A 79 -6.38 -15.58 -8.65
N PHE A 80 -6.94 -14.90 -7.67
CA PHE A 80 -8.02 -13.94 -7.88
C PHE A 80 -7.60 -12.83 -8.86
N PHE A 81 -6.37 -12.32 -8.72
CA PHE A 81 -5.82 -11.28 -9.60
C PHE A 81 -5.18 -11.84 -10.88
N ASN A 82 -5.32 -13.14 -11.17
CA ASN A 82 -4.69 -13.80 -12.31
C ASN A 82 -3.17 -13.59 -12.39
N ILE A 83 -2.51 -13.57 -11.23
CA ILE A 83 -1.07 -13.41 -11.08
C ILE A 83 -0.46 -14.79 -10.79
N ALA A 84 0.60 -15.14 -11.52
CA ALA A 84 1.30 -16.40 -11.29
C ALA A 84 2.02 -16.40 -9.94
N SER A 85 2.07 -17.53 -9.25
CA SER A 85 2.66 -17.64 -7.89
C SER A 85 4.11 -17.16 -7.84
N TYR A 86 4.91 -17.44 -8.87
CA TYR A 86 6.30 -16.99 -8.94
C TYR A 86 6.42 -15.47 -9.10
N GLU A 87 5.45 -14.83 -9.77
CA GLU A 87 5.37 -13.37 -9.86
C GLU A 87 4.92 -12.77 -8.54
N ALA A 88 3.87 -13.32 -7.91
CA ALA A 88 3.40 -12.87 -6.61
C ALA A 88 4.49 -12.91 -5.54
N HIS A 89 5.38 -13.90 -5.60
CA HIS A 89 6.54 -14.02 -4.70
C HIS A 89 7.56 -12.89 -4.89
N ALA A 90 7.73 -12.41 -6.11
CA ALA A 90 8.64 -11.31 -6.43
C ALA A 90 8.04 -9.92 -6.13
N MET A 91 6.72 -9.84 -5.90
CA MET A 91 6.03 -8.58 -5.63
C MET A 91 6.26 -8.09 -4.21
N ASP A 92 6.55 -6.81 -4.09
CA ASP A 92 6.52 -6.09 -2.82
C ASP A 92 5.17 -6.29 -2.13
N PRO A 93 5.12 -6.59 -0.82
CA PRO A 93 3.87 -6.64 -0.06
C PRO A 93 2.99 -5.42 -0.26
N GLN A 94 3.57 -4.23 -0.44
CA GLN A 94 2.83 -3.00 -0.71
C GLN A 94 2.00 -3.11 -2.01
N GLN A 95 2.56 -3.67 -3.09
CA GLN A 95 1.82 -3.89 -4.33
C GLN A 95 0.64 -4.85 -4.13
N ARG A 96 0.86 -5.94 -3.38
CA ARG A 96 -0.17 -6.96 -3.11
C ARG A 96 -1.32 -6.37 -2.29
N ILE A 97 -1.01 -5.70 -1.19
CA ILE A 97 -2.00 -5.07 -0.31
C ILE A 97 -2.79 -3.98 -1.05
N LEU A 98 -2.11 -3.17 -1.89
CA LEU A 98 -2.78 -2.14 -2.67
C LEU A 98 -3.78 -2.70 -3.68
N LEU A 99 -3.51 -3.84 -4.30
CA LEU A 99 -4.46 -4.50 -5.20
C LEU A 99 -5.73 -4.94 -4.45
N GLU A 100 -5.56 -5.60 -3.30
CA GLU A 100 -6.68 -6.03 -2.47
C GLU A 100 -7.48 -4.83 -1.95
N THR A 101 -6.80 -3.83 -1.40
CA THR A 101 -7.46 -2.63 -0.85
C THR A 101 -8.17 -1.83 -1.95
N THR A 102 -7.60 -1.79 -3.16
CA THR A 102 -8.26 -1.16 -4.32
C THR A 102 -9.56 -1.90 -4.68
N TYR A 103 -9.50 -3.22 -4.73
CA TYR A 103 -10.69 -4.03 -5.02
C TYR A 103 -11.77 -3.81 -3.96
N GLU A 104 -11.41 -3.85 -2.69
CA GLU A 104 -12.33 -3.58 -1.57
C GLU A 104 -12.94 -2.18 -1.62
N ALA A 105 -12.16 -1.17 -2.01
CA ALA A 105 -12.68 0.18 -2.18
C ALA A 105 -13.71 0.26 -3.31
N LEU A 106 -13.53 -0.50 -4.40
CA LEU A 106 -14.51 -0.60 -5.49
C LEU A 106 -15.77 -1.35 -5.03
N GLU A 107 -15.63 -2.43 -4.28
CA GLU A 107 -16.77 -3.13 -3.67
C GLU A 107 -17.56 -2.22 -2.72
N ASN A 108 -16.86 -1.48 -1.86
CA ASN A 108 -17.47 -0.51 -0.95
C ASN A 108 -18.22 0.61 -1.70
N ALA A 109 -17.72 0.99 -2.87
CA ALA A 109 -18.37 1.95 -3.76
C ALA A 109 -19.58 1.37 -4.52
N GLY A 110 -19.78 0.06 -4.50
CA GLY A 110 -20.76 -0.61 -5.36
C GLY A 110 -20.39 -0.57 -6.85
N VAL A 111 -19.11 -0.38 -7.17
CA VAL A 111 -18.59 -0.31 -8.55
C VAL A 111 -18.11 -1.69 -8.99
N SER A 112 -18.74 -2.25 -10.01
CA SER A 112 -18.30 -3.53 -10.57
C SER A 112 -17.04 -3.37 -11.43
N LEU A 113 -16.20 -4.41 -11.46
CA LEU A 113 -14.99 -4.41 -12.31
C LEU A 113 -15.33 -4.19 -13.78
N ASP A 114 -16.42 -4.77 -14.27
CA ASP A 114 -16.81 -4.61 -15.67
C ASP A 114 -17.23 -3.18 -16.02
N SER A 115 -17.75 -2.42 -15.06
CA SER A 115 -18.14 -1.02 -15.28
C SER A 115 -16.95 -0.07 -15.33
N ILE A 116 -15.81 -0.43 -14.70
CA ILE A 116 -14.62 0.43 -14.63
C ILE A 116 -13.59 0.08 -15.71
N LYS A 117 -13.61 -1.13 -16.26
CA LYS A 117 -12.71 -1.57 -17.34
C LYS A 117 -12.78 -0.63 -18.55
N GLY A 118 -11.62 -0.29 -19.10
CA GLY A 118 -11.50 0.60 -20.26
C GLY A 118 -11.82 2.07 -19.96
N SER A 119 -12.20 2.39 -18.71
CA SER A 119 -12.55 3.77 -18.34
C SER A 119 -11.32 4.67 -18.25
N ASN A 120 -11.55 5.98 -18.36
CA ASN A 120 -10.51 6.99 -18.16
C ASN A 120 -10.23 7.30 -16.69
N THR A 121 -10.33 6.27 -15.83
CA THR A 121 -10.02 6.37 -14.40
C THR A 121 -8.53 6.57 -14.20
N CYS A 122 -8.16 7.56 -13.42
CA CYS A 122 -6.77 7.83 -13.06
C CYS A 122 -6.39 7.13 -11.75
N VAL A 123 -5.15 6.66 -11.66
CA VAL A 123 -4.59 6.01 -10.48
C VAL A 123 -3.46 6.85 -9.92
N TYR A 124 -3.57 7.23 -8.66
CA TYR A 124 -2.51 7.94 -7.96
C TYR A 124 -2.15 7.18 -6.69
N VAL A 125 -0.87 6.87 -6.53
CA VAL A 125 -0.34 6.14 -5.38
C VAL A 125 0.71 6.98 -4.68
N GLY A 126 0.58 7.13 -3.36
CA GLY A 126 1.65 7.65 -2.51
C GLY A 126 2.51 6.50 -2.00
N LEU A 127 3.81 6.53 -2.29
CA LEU A 127 4.77 5.50 -1.89
C LEU A 127 6.05 6.16 -1.40
N TYR A 128 6.60 5.66 -0.27
CA TYR A 128 7.86 6.16 0.29
C TYR A 128 8.87 5.03 0.56
N ALA A 129 8.40 3.89 1.09
CA ALA A 129 9.29 2.82 1.52
C ALA A 129 9.74 1.92 0.35
N ARG A 130 11.05 1.57 0.34
CA ARG A 130 11.70 0.70 -0.66
C ARG A 130 12.43 -0.46 0.00
N ASP A 131 11.96 -0.90 1.13
CA ASP A 131 12.70 -1.87 1.95
C ASP A 131 12.79 -3.23 1.28
N TYR A 132 11.70 -3.64 0.60
CA TYR A 132 11.64 -4.91 -0.10
C TYR A 132 12.64 -4.97 -1.27
N ASP A 133 12.77 -3.91 -2.04
CA ASP A 133 13.78 -3.77 -3.08
C ASP A 133 15.20 -3.90 -2.51
N ARG A 134 15.50 -3.14 -1.46
CA ARG A 134 16.80 -3.18 -0.79
C ARG A 134 17.13 -4.53 -0.19
N MET A 135 16.14 -5.24 0.33
CA MET A 135 16.31 -6.60 0.85
C MET A 135 16.73 -7.57 -0.26
N GLY A 136 16.15 -7.45 -1.46
CA GLY A 136 16.50 -8.28 -2.61
C GLY A 136 17.97 -8.17 -3.00
N PHE A 137 18.56 -6.97 -2.91
CA PHE A 137 19.99 -6.76 -3.23
C PHE A 137 20.99 -7.36 -2.24
N LYS A 138 20.54 -7.82 -1.08
CA LYS A 138 21.42 -8.50 -0.10
C LYS A 138 21.82 -9.91 -0.56
N ASP A 139 21.02 -10.53 -1.43
CA ASP A 139 21.29 -11.87 -1.96
C ASP A 139 21.12 -11.88 -3.49
N LEU A 140 22.14 -11.36 -4.17
CA LEU A 140 22.16 -11.21 -5.64
C LEU A 140 21.80 -12.48 -6.42
N PRO A 141 22.26 -13.70 -6.04
CA PRO A 141 21.86 -14.93 -6.71
C PRO A 141 20.35 -15.23 -6.69
N GLN A 142 19.61 -14.65 -5.76
CA GLN A 142 18.17 -14.84 -5.65
C GLN A 142 17.34 -13.77 -6.39
N ILE A 143 17.99 -12.76 -6.94
CA ILE A 143 17.30 -11.75 -7.74
C ILE A 143 16.71 -12.40 -8.99
N THR A 144 15.39 -12.37 -9.09
CA THR A 144 14.67 -12.88 -10.26
C THR A 144 14.58 -11.83 -11.35
N LYS A 145 14.32 -12.26 -12.59
CA LYS A 145 14.01 -11.34 -13.71
C LYS A 145 12.78 -10.45 -13.46
N LEU A 146 11.96 -10.81 -12.48
CA LEU A 146 10.77 -10.07 -12.10
C LEU A 146 11.03 -9.06 -10.96
N HIS A 147 12.26 -8.95 -10.49
CA HIS A 147 12.59 -8.04 -9.38
C HIS A 147 12.14 -6.60 -9.67
N ILE A 148 12.50 -6.07 -10.84
CA ILE A 148 12.13 -4.68 -11.23
C ILE A 148 10.61 -4.46 -11.27
N THR A 149 9.87 -5.42 -11.82
CA THR A 149 8.40 -5.31 -11.89
C THR A 149 7.73 -5.57 -10.55
N GLY A 150 8.38 -6.35 -9.69
CA GLY A 150 7.89 -6.64 -8.34
C GLY A 150 8.17 -5.54 -7.33
N THR A 151 9.23 -4.76 -7.50
CA THR A 151 9.68 -3.78 -6.49
C THR A 151 9.71 -2.34 -6.98
N GLY A 152 9.64 -2.12 -8.30
CA GLY A 152 9.75 -0.79 -8.90
C GLY A 152 8.60 0.13 -8.51
N GLU A 153 8.93 1.33 -8.05
CA GLU A 153 7.96 2.32 -7.57
C GLU A 153 6.94 2.73 -8.65
N ALA A 154 7.41 2.99 -9.86
CA ALA A 154 6.53 3.35 -10.97
C ALA A 154 5.54 2.22 -11.33
N VAL A 155 5.89 0.98 -11.01
CA VAL A 155 5.05 -0.19 -11.29
C VAL A 155 3.85 -0.27 -10.35
N VAL A 156 3.92 0.31 -9.16
CA VAL A 156 2.86 0.22 -8.15
C VAL A 156 1.53 0.75 -8.69
N SER A 157 1.49 1.99 -9.19
CA SER A 157 0.29 2.56 -9.80
C SER A 157 -0.06 1.88 -11.13
N ASN A 158 0.95 1.55 -11.94
CA ASN A 158 0.76 0.92 -13.23
C ASN A 158 0.16 -0.49 -13.11
N ARG A 159 0.51 -1.23 -12.07
CA ARG A 159 -0.06 -2.57 -11.83
C ARG A 159 -1.56 -2.50 -11.55
N ILE A 160 -2.00 -1.52 -10.79
CA ILE A 160 -3.43 -1.26 -10.55
C ILE A 160 -4.12 -0.95 -11.88
N SER A 161 -3.58 0.01 -12.65
CA SER A 161 -4.13 0.39 -13.94
C SER A 161 -4.18 -0.79 -14.92
N TYR A 162 -3.15 -1.62 -14.94
CA TYR A 162 -3.07 -2.79 -15.81
C TYR A 162 -4.11 -3.86 -15.45
N LEU A 163 -4.20 -4.23 -14.17
CA LEU A 163 -5.09 -5.31 -13.73
C LEU A 163 -6.57 -4.94 -13.85
N PHE A 164 -6.91 -3.68 -13.59
CA PHE A 164 -8.30 -3.19 -13.70
C PHE A 164 -8.60 -2.56 -15.07
N ASP A 165 -7.66 -2.65 -16.03
CA ASP A 165 -7.79 -2.10 -17.40
C ASP A 165 -8.17 -0.62 -17.42
N LEU A 166 -7.52 0.21 -16.59
CA LEU A 166 -7.78 1.64 -16.49
C LEU A 166 -6.92 2.40 -17.51
N LYS A 167 -7.49 3.37 -18.20
CA LYS A 167 -6.84 4.14 -19.30
C LYS A 167 -6.43 5.56 -18.91
N GLY A 168 -6.78 6.00 -17.70
CA GLY A 168 -6.40 7.30 -17.19
C GLY A 168 -4.93 7.41 -16.80
N ALA A 169 -4.53 8.54 -16.25
CA ALA A 169 -3.17 8.75 -15.78
C ALA A 169 -2.84 7.77 -14.64
N SER A 170 -1.62 7.20 -14.68
CA SER A 170 -1.10 6.29 -13.66
C SER A 170 0.17 6.89 -13.09
N VAL A 171 0.15 7.28 -11.81
CA VAL A 171 1.21 8.08 -11.20
C VAL A 171 1.52 7.56 -9.80
N THR A 172 2.78 7.27 -9.55
CA THR A 172 3.31 7.06 -8.19
C THR A 172 4.07 8.31 -7.76
N VAL A 173 3.83 8.78 -6.55
CA VAL A 173 4.40 10.02 -6.01
C VAL A 173 5.09 9.72 -4.70
N ASP A 174 6.37 10.11 -4.62
CA ASP A 174 7.13 10.14 -3.39
C ASP A 174 7.41 11.60 -3.00
N THR A 175 6.76 12.08 -1.96
CA THR A 175 7.01 13.39 -1.33
C THR A 175 7.23 13.22 0.18
N GLY A 176 7.69 12.05 0.61
CA GLY A 176 7.78 11.69 2.00
C GLY A 176 6.40 11.70 2.67
N CYS A 177 6.29 12.24 3.86
CA CYS A 177 5.04 12.25 4.64
C CYS A 177 3.87 13.05 4.04
N VAL A 178 4.10 13.83 2.99
CA VAL A 178 3.10 14.74 2.37
C VAL A 178 2.52 14.24 1.04
N CYS A 179 2.76 13.00 0.64
CA CYS A 179 2.28 12.43 -0.62
C CYS A 179 0.78 12.66 -0.88
N LYS A 180 -0.02 12.65 0.15
CA LYS A 180 -1.49 12.80 0.05
C LYS A 180 -1.98 14.16 -0.43
N HIS A 181 -1.16 15.21 -0.31
CA HIS A 181 -1.55 16.58 -0.66
C HIS A 181 -1.16 17.00 -2.08
N SER A 182 -0.41 16.16 -2.78
CA SER A 182 0.21 16.50 -4.08
C SER A 182 -0.59 16.06 -5.30
N PHE A 183 -1.78 15.49 -5.12
CA PHE A 183 -2.55 14.96 -6.24
C PHE A 183 -3.37 16.05 -6.94
N PRO A 184 -3.23 16.18 -8.26
CA PRO A 184 -4.00 17.15 -9.02
C PRO A 184 -5.48 16.74 -9.10
N SER A 185 -6.38 17.66 -8.74
CA SER A 185 -7.81 17.51 -9.01
C SER A 185 -8.08 17.70 -10.50
N ARG A 186 -8.30 16.62 -11.25
CA ARG A 186 -8.83 16.73 -12.62
C ARG A 186 -10.36 16.74 -12.60
N LYS A 187 -10.96 17.77 -13.20
CA LYS A 187 -12.40 18.04 -13.17
C LYS A 187 -13.30 17.04 -13.92
N SER A 188 -12.76 15.99 -14.57
CA SER A 188 -13.57 15.19 -15.53
C SER A 188 -13.32 13.68 -15.53
N SER A 189 -12.50 13.15 -14.63
CA SER A 189 -12.22 11.71 -14.60
C SER A 189 -12.32 11.17 -13.19
N PRO A 190 -12.85 9.93 -12.99
CA PRO A 190 -12.76 9.24 -11.73
C PRO A 190 -11.29 9.11 -11.29
N VAL A 191 -11.02 9.27 -10.01
CA VAL A 191 -9.67 9.20 -9.45
C VAL A 191 -9.67 8.15 -8.35
N LEU A 192 -8.75 7.21 -8.46
CA LEU A 192 -8.44 6.25 -7.41
C LEU A 192 -7.22 6.75 -6.66
N LEU A 193 -7.40 7.08 -5.39
CA LEU A 193 -6.33 7.51 -4.50
C LEU A 193 -5.99 6.37 -3.55
N THR A 194 -4.75 5.93 -3.57
CA THR A 194 -4.26 4.93 -2.64
C THR A 194 -2.95 5.38 -2.00
N SER A 195 -2.67 4.91 -0.80
CA SER A 195 -1.37 5.09 -0.15
C SER A 195 -0.97 3.81 0.55
N SER A 196 0.28 3.40 0.36
CA SER A 196 0.89 2.35 1.18
C SER A 196 1.58 2.99 2.38
N PHE A 197 1.43 2.34 3.52
CA PHE A 197 2.25 2.60 4.69
C PHE A 197 3.17 1.39 4.86
N GLY A 198 4.47 1.63 4.82
CA GLY A 198 5.48 0.64 5.16
C GLY A 198 5.61 0.44 6.66
#